data_3ea4585f334ab12d5b4bc6700b26ec77
#
_entry.id   3ea4585f334ab12d5b4bc6700b26ec77
#
_cell.length_a   1.000
_cell.length_b   1.000
_cell.length_c   1.000
_cell.angle_alpha   90.00
_cell.angle_beta   90.00
_cell.angle_gamma   90.00
#
_symmetry.space_group_name_H-M   'P 1'
#
loop_
_entity.id
_entity.type
_entity.pdbx_description
1 polymer ?
#
loop_
_entity_poly.entity_id
_entity_poly.type
_entity_poly.pdbx_seq_one_letter_code
_entity_poly.pdbx_strand_id
1 'polypeptide(L)'
;MKQGWLFIGCFLLVAILALEALQFKKINNALGGASKDDFLPMVYENQIYHSASTDGLDVYSPEFHVKIHERHAVQPILVFRYSGQSCKGCVQTCINALRRQIPDFETDDRILVVISDAAQNQILSGSLVLDSGQTLGYDLEGTRIPHFFVYDPQRQQILHTFVPDQSDPNAINVYLSAILGRYGI
;
A
#
# COMPACT_ATOMS: atom_id res chain seq x y z
N MET A 1 -40.10 -34.45 24.75
CA MET A 1 -39.91 -32.98 24.45
C MET A 1 -38.44 -32.52 24.33
N LYS A 2 -37.43 -33.28 24.73
CA LYS A 2 -35.97 -32.85 24.66
C LYS A 2 -35.32 -33.00 23.29
N GLN A 3 -35.82 -33.85 22.40
CA GLN A 3 -35.20 -34.07 21.06
C GLN A 3 -35.46 -32.92 20.06
N GLY A 4 -36.56 -32.20 20.16
CA GLY A 4 -36.88 -31.10 19.23
C GLY A 4 -35.92 -29.91 19.33
N TRP A 5 -35.40 -29.63 20.51
CA TRP A 5 -34.47 -28.50 20.75
C TRP A 5 -33.06 -28.77 20.18
N LEU A 6 -32.66 -30.03 20.13
CA LEU A 6 -31.39 -30.42 19.53
C LEU A 6 -31.40 -30.21 18.00
N PHE A 7 -32.51 -30.53 17.32
CA PHE A 7 -32.65 -30.32 15.87
C PHE A 7 -32.69 -28.83 15.51
N ILE A 8 -33.33 -27.99 16.32
CA ILE A 8 -33.38 -26.52 16.10
C ILE A 8 -31.97 -25.92 16.28
N GLY A 9 -31.20 -26.35 17.29
CA GLY A 9 -29.83 -25.90 17.53
C GLY A 9 -28.87 -26.26 16.38
N CYS A 10 -28.94 -27.50 15.87
CA CYS A 10 -28.15 -27.93 14.72
C CYS A 10 -28.51 -27.17 13.44
N PHE A 11 -29.79 -26.90 13.22
CA PHE A 11 -30.23 -26.15 12.03
C PHE A 11 -29.76 -24.69 12.06
N LEU A 12 -29.79 -24.03 13.23
CA LEU A 12 -29.25 -22.69 13.41
C LEU A 12 -27.73 -22.64 13.20
N LEU A 13 -27.00 -23.62 13.68
CA LEU A 13 -25.55 -23.70 13.52
C LEU A 13 -25.16 -23.88 12.05
N VAL A 14 -25.86 -24.74 11.32
CA VAL A 14 -25.63 -24.92 9.88
C VAL A 14 -25.99 -23.67 9.08
N ALA A 15 -27.06 -22.96 9.47
CA ALA A 15 -27.45 -21.71 8.82
C ALA A 15 -26.42 -20.58 9.05
N ILE A 16 -25.83 -20.49 10.25
CA ILE A 16 -24.78 -19.52 10.57
C ILE A 16 -23.51 -19.84 9.75
N LEU A 17 -23.08 -21.09 9.71
CA LEU A 17 -21.92 -21.51 8.93
C LEU A 17 -22.11 -21.27 7.42
N ALA A 18 -23.32 -21.47 6.91
CA ALA A 18 -23.64 -21.20 5.51
C ALA A 18 -23.62 -19.68 5.20
N LEU A 19 -24.07 -18.84 6.13
CA LEU A 19 -24.02 -17.39 6.02
C LEU A 19 -22.57 -16.85 6.04
N GLU A 20 -21.74 -17.39 6.91
CA GLU A 20 -20.31 -17.06 6.95
C GLU A 20 -19.58 -17.47 5.68
N ALA A 21 -19.86 -18.67 5.15
CA ALA A 21 -19.32 -19.16 3.90
C ALA A 21 -19.75 -18.28 2.69
N LEU A 22 -21.00 -17.78 2.70
CA LEU A 22 -21.50 -16.86 1.66
C LEU A 22 -20.86 -15.47 1.77
N GLN A 23 -20.65 -14.97 2.99
CA GLN A 23 -19.92 -13.72 3.19
C GLN A 23 -18.45 -13.85 2.78
N PHE A 24 -17.80 -14.96 3.12
CA PHE A 24 -16.43 -15.24 2.69
C PHE A 24 -16.31 -15.33 1.16
N LYS A 25 -17.29 -15.96 0.50
CA LYS A 25 -17.38 -16.02 -0.96
C LYS A 25 -17.63 -14.65 -1.60
N LYS A 26 -18.42 -13.79 -0.94
CA LYS A 26 -18.69 -12.42 -1.40
C LYS A 26 -17.46 -11.52 -1.24
N ILE A 27 -16.71 -11.65 -0.15
CA ILE A 27 -15.43 -10.98 0.09
C ILE A 27 -14.38 -11.47 -0.92
N ASN A 28 -14.27 -12.79 -1.14
CA ASN A 28 -13.38 -13.35 -2.15
C ASN A 28 -13.72 -12.92 -3.57
N ASN A 29 -14.98 -12.78 -3.91
CA ASN A 29 -15.40 -12.30 -5.24
C ASN A 29 -15.23 -10.78 -5.40
N ALA A 30 -15.32 -10.00 -4.33
CA ALA A 30 -15.01 -8.57 -4.32
C ALA A 30 -13.51 -8.29 -4.38
N LEU A 31 -12.68 -9.24 -3.91
CA LEU A 31 -11.21 -9.22 -4.04
C LEU A 31 -10.74 -9.82 -5.38
N GLY A 32 -11.65 -10.41 -6.17
CA GLY A 32 -11.35 -11.29 -7.30
C GLY A 32 -11.45 -10.63 -8.67
N GLY A 33 -10.58 -9.66 -8.94
CA GLY A 33 -10.22 -9.31 -10.33
C GLY A 33 -8.79 -9.70 -10.70
N ALA A 34 -7.95 -10.07 -9.72
CA ALA A 34 -6.62 -10.62 -9.97
C ALA A 34 -6.69 -12.15 -9.95
N SER A 35 -6.03 -12.79 -10.91
CA SER A 35 -5.87 -14.24 -10.96
C SER A 35 -5.46 -14.77 -9.58
N LYS A 36 -6.25 -15.71 -9.04
CA LYS A 36 -6.12 -16.21 -7.66
C LYS A 36 -4.80 -16.91 -7.37
N ASP A 37 -4.03 -17.24 -8.40
CA ASP A 37 -2.86 -18.10 -8.30
C ASP A 37 -1.52 -17.35 -8.25
N ASP A 38 -1.51 -16.02 -8.46
CA ASP A 38 -0.26 -15.24 -8.55
C ASP A 38 0.02 -14.33 -7.34
N PHE A 39 -0.83 -14.31 -6.32
CA PHE A 39 -0.53 -13.63 -5.07
C PHE A 39 0.45 -14.47 -4.27
N LEU A 40 1.73 -14.23 -4.49
CA LEU A 40 2.79 -14.89 -3.72
C LEU A 40 2.51 -14.67 -2.22
N PRO A 41 2.47 -15.74 -1.44
CA PRO A 41 2.22 -15.67 0.01
C PRO A 41 3.11 -14.62 0.70
N MET A 42 4.33 -14.46 0.22
CA MET A 42 5.32 -13.53 0.75
C MET A 42 4.95 -12.04 0.57
N VAL A 43 4.36 -11.65 -0.56
CA VAL A 43 3.88 -10.27 -0.77
C VAL A 43 2.74 -9.98 0.20
N TYR A 44 1.87 -10.96 0.39
CA TYR A 44 0.74 -10.86 1.29
C TYR A 44 1.19 -10.78 2.77
N GLU A 45 2.16 -11.60 3.17
CA GLU A 45 2.74 -11.56 4.51
C GLU A 45 3.48 -10.25 4.78
N ASN A 46 4.29 -9.77 3.83
CA ASN A 46 4.96 -8.48 3.91
C ASN A 46 3.95 -7.34 4.05
N GLN A 47 2.91 -7.33 3.22
CA GLN A 47 1.85 -6.34 3.28
C GLN A 47 1.10 -6.40 4.61
N ILE A 48 0.73 -7.58 5.10
CA ILE A 48 0.08 -7.72 6.41
C ILE A 48 0.98 -7.18 7.51
N TYR A 49 2.25 -7.55 7.54
CA TYR A 49 3.17 -7.15 8.59
C TYR A 49 3.34 -5.62 8.64
N HIS A 50 3.62 -5.00 7.52
CA HIS A 50 3.85 -3.55 7.47
C HIS A 50 2.55 -2.75 7.53
N SER A 51 1.49 -3.21 6.90
CA SER A 51 0.17 -2.57 7.00
C SER A 51 -0.40 -2.65 8.42
N ALA A 52 -0.16 -3.73 9.15
CA ALA A 52 -0.63 -3.83 10.53
C ALA A 52 -0.04 -2.75 11.46
N SER A 53 1.16 -2.24 11.14
CA SER A 53 1.82 -1.19 11.91
C SER A 53 1.59 0.23 11.40
N THR A 54 1.10 0.39 10.16
CA THR A 54 1.02 1.70 9.48
C THR A 54 -0.36 2.03 8.92
N ASP A 55 -1.19 1.04 8.58
CA ASP A 55 -2.53 1.30 8.04
C ASP A 55 -3.42 2.02 9.06
N GLY A 56 -4.07 3.07 8.60
CA GLY A 56 -4.91 3.92 9.43
C GLY A 56 -4.16 5.01 10.20
N LEU A 57 -2.82 5.08 10.08
CA LEU A 57 -2.07 6.20 10.65
C LEU A 57 -2.26 7.47 9.83
N ASP A 58 -2.31 8.58 10.54
CA ASP A 58 -2.32 9.91 9.93
C ASP A 58 -0.91 10.30 9.50
N VAL A 59 -0.81 11.11 8.45
CA VAL A 59 0.44 11.74 8.04
C VAL A 59 0.53 13.13 8.69
N TYR A 60 1.61 13.38 9.43
CA TYR A 60 1.78 14.62 10.21
C TYR A 60 2.71 15.65 9.55
N SER A 61 2.95 15.55 8.24
CA SER A 61 3.78 16.54 7.50
C SER A 61 2.91 17.59 6.82
N PRO A 62 3.00 18.88 7.23
CA PRO A 62 2.31 19.97 6.55
C PRO A 62 2.68 20.07 5.06
N GLU A 63 3.96 19.88 4.74
CA GLU A 63 4.48 19.95 3.37
C GLU A 63 3.86 18.84 2.49
N PHE A 64 3.67 17.65 3.06
CA PHE A 64 2.98 16.56 2.38
C PHE A 64 1.53 16.93 2.08
N HIS A 65 0.81 17.45 3.05
CA HIS A 65 -0.60 17.87 2.85
C HIS A 65 -0.72 19.00 1.82
N VAL A 66 0.18 19.99 1.83
CA VAL A 66 0.23 21.04 0.80
C VAL A 66 0.42 20.41 -0.57
N LYS A 67 1.38 19.45 -0.70
CA LYS A 67 1.65 18.76 -1.97
C LYS A 67 0.47 17.96 -2.49
N ILE A 68 -0.24 17.26 -1.60
CA ILE A 68 -1.47 16.54 -1.94
C ILE A 68 -2.56 17.50 -2.41
N HIS A 69 -2.72 18.62 -1.74
CA HIS A 69 -3.69 19.65 -2.11
C HIS A 69 -3.36 20.30 -3.47
N GLU A 70 -2.10 20.60 -3.76
CA GLU A 70 -1.65 21.11 -5.06
C GLU A 70 -1.98 20.17 -6.21
N ARG A 71 -1.97 18.86 -5.97
CA ARG A 71 -2.34 17.83 -6.95
C ARG A 71 -3.85 17.64 -7.11
N HIS A 72 -4.67 18.37 -6.34
CA HIS A 72 -6.13 18.20 -6.30
C HIS A 72 -6.56 16.76 -6.10
N ALA A 73 -5.77 15.97 -5.36
CA ALA A 73 -6.01 14.56 -5.17
C ALA A 73 -7.30 14.34 -4.34
N VAL A 74 -8.32 13.77 -4.98
CA VAL A 74 -9.59 13.38 -4.33
C VAL A 74 -9.72 11.87 -4.19
N GLN A 75 -8.86 11.13 -4.87
CA GLN A 75 -8.78 9.67 -4.84
C GLN A 75 -7.47 9.21 -4.21
N PRO A 76 -7.39 7.96 -3.73
CA PRO A 76 -6.14 7.40 -3.22
C PRO A 76 -5.01 7.52 -4.23
N ILE A 77 -3.83 7.88 -3.74
CA ILE A 77 -2.60 8.00 -4.53
C ILE A 77 -1.55 7.00 -4.05
N LEU A 78 -0.72 6.53 -4.95
CA LEU A 78 0.44 5.72 -4.62
C LEU A 78 1.60 6.63 -4.21
N VAL A 79 2.18 6.37 -3.04
CA VAL A 79 3.36 7.09 -2.55
C VAL A 79 4.55 6.15 -2.54
N PHE A 80 5.65 6.60 -3.14
CA PHE A 80 6.96 5.95 -3.02
C PHE A 80 7.84 6.81 -2.12
N ARG A 81 8.23 6.27 -0.96
CA ARG A 81 9.01 6.95 0.06
C ARG A 81 10.41 6.37 0.16
N TYR A 82 11.44 7.23 0.11
CA TYR A 82 12.82 6.85 0.41
C TYR A 82 13.63 8.03 0.96
N SER A 83 14.81 7.75 1.53
CA SER A 83 15.79 8.73 1.98
C SER A 83 16.98 8.76 1.01
N GLY A 84 17.62 9.90 0.86
CA GLY A 84 18.90 10.01 0.14
C GLY A 84 20.00 9.11 0.73
N GLN A 85 19.82 8.62 1.95
CA GLN A 85 20.70 7.66 2.63
C GLN A 85 20.25 6.19 2.44
N SER A 86 19.14 5.95 1.76
CA SER A 86 18.67 4.59 1.44
C SER A 86 19.67 3.87 0.53
N CYS A 87 19.62 2.53 0.55
CA CYS A 87 20.38 1.69 -0.37
C CYS A 87 20.09 2.08 -1.83
N LYS A 88 21.10 2.55 -2.56
CA LYS A 88 20.93 3.01 -3.95
C LYS A 88 20.37 1.92 -4.87
N GLY A 89 20.81 0.67 -4.71
CA GLY A 89 20.30 -0.45 -5.49
C GLY A 89 18.82 -0.72 -5.22
N CYS A 90 18.40 -0.62 -3.96
CA CYS A 90 17.00 -0.80 -3.54
C CYS A 90 16.10 0.27 -4.17
N VAL A 91 16.52 1.54 -4.07
CA VAL A 91 15.77 2.67 -4.65
C VAL A 91 15.69 2.52 -6.18
N GLN A 92 16.80 2.17 -6.84
CA GLN A 92 16.82 2.00 -8.29
C GLN A 92 15.90 0.85 -8.76
N THR A 93 15.85 -0.24 -8.01
CA THR A 93 14.93 -1.36 -8.28
C THR A 93 13.48 -0.91 -8.21
N CYS A 94 13.10 -0.13 -7.18
CA CYS A 94 11.77 0.44 -7.05
C CYS A 94 11.41 1.39 -8.20
N ILE A 95 12.32 2.31 -8.54
CA ILE A 95 12.15 3.26 -9.65
C ILE A 95 11.97 2.52 -10.98
N ASN A 96 12.78 1.49 -11.22
CA ASN A 96 12.67 0.69 -12.45
C ASN A 96 11.35 -0.09 -12.50
N ALA A 97 10.84 -0.56 -11.37
CA ALA A 97 9.55 -1.21 -11.31
C ALA A 97 8.41 -0.21 -11.60
N LEU A 98 8.46 0.99 -11.02
CA LEU A 98 7.50 2.07 -11.32
C LEU A 98 7.50 2.40 -12.82
N ARG A 99 8.67 2.64 -13.43
CA ARG A 99 8.78 2.96 -14.88
C ARG A 99 8.24 1.87 -15.78
N ARG A 100 8.36 0.61 -15.39
CA ARG A 100 7.79 -0.49 -16.17
C ARG A 100 6.27 -0.52 -16.14
N GLN A 101 5.69 -0.22 -15.00
CA GLN A 101 4.23 -0.23 -14.81
C GLN A 101 3.59 1.09 -15.29
N ILE A 102 4.27 2.21 -15.04
CA ILE A 102 3.81 3.56 -15.31
C ILE A 102 5.00 4.36 -15.88
N PRO A 103 5.20 4.36 -17.21
CA PRO A 103 6.37 5.00 -17.83
C PRO A 103 6.56 6.47 -17.43
N ASP A 104 5.47 7.22 -17.30
CA ASP A 104 5.48 8.66 -16.98
C ASP A 104 5.16 8.94 -15.51
N PHE A 105 5.47 8.01 -14.58
CA PHE A 105 5.10 8.13 -13.17
C PHE A 105 5.57 9.43 -12.50
N GLU A 106 6.64 10.04 -13.00
CA GLU A 106 7.18 11.30 -12.44
C GLU A 106 6.26 12.50 -12.68
N THR A 107 5.36 12.42 -13.67
CA THR A 107 4.36 13.45 -14.01
C THR A 107 2.93 13.01 -13.75
N ASP A 108 2.72 11.79 -13.28
CA ASP A 108 1.39 11.26 -12.97
C ASP A 108 0.92 11.78 -11.61
N ASP A 109 -0.17 12.52 -11.58
CA ASP A 109 -0.72 13.13 -10.35
C ASP A 109 -1.20 12.09 -9.32
N ARG A 110 -1.38 10.84 -9.74
CA ARG A 110 -1.78 9.72 -8.87
C ARG A 110 -0.59 9.07 -8.15
N ILE A 111 0.63 9.53 -8.46
CA ILE A 111 1.86 8.99 -7.87
C ILE A 111 2.66 10.13 -7.27
N LEU A 112 3.04 10.00 -6.01
CA LEU A 112 3.93 10.94 -5.33
C LEU A 112 5.20 10.24 -4.87
N VAL A 113 6.34 10.76 -5.30
CA VAL A 113 7.63 10.37 -4.74
C VAL A 113 7.98 11.33 -3.61
N VAL A 114 8.28 10.79 -2.43
CA VAL A 114 8.69 11.57 -1.25
C VAL A 114 10.11 11.20 -0.86
N ILE A 115 10.98 12.19 -0.79
CA ILE A 115 12.41 12.00 -0.56
C ILE A 115 12.84 12.84 0.66
N SER A 116 13.55 12.26 1.63
CA SER A 116 14.27 13.03 2.64
C SER A 116 15.77 12.94 2.43
N ASP A 117 16.51 13.88 3.01
CA ASP A 117 17.98 13.91 2.98
C ASP A 117 18.56 13.75 1.56
N ALA A 118 17.85 14.26 0.54
CA ALA A 118 18.23 14.08 -0.85
C ALA A 118 19.40 14.99 -1.26
N ALA A 119 20.40 14.40 -1.90
CA ALA A 119 21.33 15.19 -2.71
C ALA A 119 20.63 15.66 -4.00
N GLN A 120 21.04 16.79 -4.54
CA GLN A 120 20.37 17.44 -5.68
C GLN A 120 20.21 16.53 -6.91
N ASN A 121 21.18 15.61 -7.13
CA ASN A 121 21.15 14.63 -8.21
C ASN A 121 20.25 13.41 -7.95
N GLN A 122 19.58 13.33 -6.80
CA GLN A 122 18.64 12.28 -6.41
C GLN A 122 17.18 12.72 -6.52
N ILE A 123 16.95 14.01 -6.79
CA ILE A 123 15.61 14.60 -6.85
C ILE A 123 14.97 14.24 -8.19
N LEU A 124 13.81 13.59 -8.14
CA LEU A 124 12.98 13.31 -9.31
C LEU A 124 12.04 14.48 -9.58
N SER A 125 11.68 14.66 -10.85
CA SER A 125 10.68 15.67 -11.22
C SER A 125 9.35 15.40 -10.50
N GLY A 126 8.71 16.46 -9.99
CA GLY A 126 7.42 16.35 -9.30
C GLY A 126 7.48 15.73 -7.90
N SER A 127 8.65 15.30 -7.41
CA SER A 127 8.79 14.75 -6.06
C SER A 127 8.59 15.81 -4.98
N LEU A 128 8.17 15.36 -3.79
CA LEU A 128 8.23 16.14 -2.56
C LEU A 128 9.59 15.86 -1.89
N VAL A 129 10.38 16.91 -1.70
CA VAL A 129 11.63 16.81 -0.94
C VAL A 129 11.37 17.36 0.47
N LEU A 130 11.59 16.51 1.46
CA LEU A 130 11.54 16.88 2.86
C LEU A 130 12.93 17.33 3.31
N ASP A 131 12.97 18.42 4.07
CA ASP A 131 14.21 18.90 4.68
C ASP A 131 14.78 17.89 5.68
N SER A 132 16.06 18.06 6.01
CA SER A 132 16.74 17.18 6.97
C SER A 132 16.03 17.21 8.32
N GLY A 133 15.65 16.02 8.81
CA GLY A 133 14.90 15.87 10.06
C GLY A 133 13.39 15.95 9.94
N GLN A 134 12.84 16.32 8.78
CA GLN A 134 11.41 16.22 8.54
C GLN A 134 11.01 14.78 8.19
N THR A 135 9.87 14.35 8.70
CA THR A 135 9.29 13.02 8.52
C THR A 135 7.81 13.11 8.21
N LEU A 136 7.23 12.05 7.71
CA LEU A 136 5.78 11.93 7.56
C LEU A 136 5.09 11.52 8.88
N GLY A 137 5.85 11.11 9.90
CA GLY A 137 5.39 10.94 11.27
C GLY A 137 5.07 9.50 11.68
N TYR A 138 5.55 8.48 10.95
CA TYR A 138 5.36 7.08 11.32
C TYR A 138 6.70 6.32 11.47
N ASP A 139 6.71 5.26 12.27
CA ASP A 139 7.93 4.58 12.72
C ASP A 139 8.81 4.02 11.60
N LEU A 140 8.22 3.54 10.51
CA LEU A 140 8.96 2.96 9.40
C LEU A 140 9.94 3.94 8.74
N GLU A 141 9.68 5.24 8.82
CA GLU A 141 10.57 6.26 8.26
C GLU A 141 11.94 6.32 8.94
N GLY A 142 12.00 6.02 10.23
CA GLY A 142 13.25 5.94 10.98
C GLY A 142 14.22 4.87 10.47
N THR A 143 13.72 3.89 9.73
CA THR A 143 14.54 2.79 9.19
C THR A 143 15.31 3.16 7.94
N ARG A 144 14.95 4.25 7.25
CA ARG A 144 15.50 4.67 5.95
C ARG A 144 15.36 3.61 4.84
N ILE A 145 14.47 2.65 5.01
CA ILE A 145 14.18 1.62 4.01
C ILE A 145 13.22 2.19 2.98
N PRO A 146 13.49 2.04 1.66
CA PRO A 146 12.52 2.43 0.64
C PRO A 146 11.24 1.62 0.78
N HIS A 147 10.09 2.28 0.69
CA HIS A 147 8.81 1.61 0.81
C HIS A 147 7.72 2.33 0.03
N PHE A 148 6.65 1.60 -0.24
CA PHE A 148 5.44 2.11 -0.87
C PHE A 148 4.30 2.12 0.13
N PHE A 149 3.36 3.03 -0.08
CA PHE A 149 2.06 3.00 0.56
C PHE A 149 1.02 3.70 -0.32
N VAL A 150 -0.24 3.45 -0.05
CA VAL A 150 -1.36 4.21 -0.61
C VAL A 150 -1.77 5.26 0.41
N TYR A 151 -1.91 6.50 -0.01
CA TYR A 151 -2.47 7.56 0.82
C TYR A 151 -3.90 7.86 0.39
N ASP A 152 -4.85 7.77 1.34
CA ASP A 152 -6.24 8.16 1.14
C ASP A 152 -6.43 9.62 1.57
N PRO A 153 -6.59 10.58 0.64
CA PRO A 153 -6.69 12.00 0.98
C PRO A 153 -8.01 12.35 1.67
N GLN A 154 -9.07 11.54 1.53
CA GLN A 154 -10.35 11.79 2.20
C GLN A 154 -10.29 11.42 3.67
N ARG A 155 -9.57 10.34 3.99
CA ARG A 155 -9.37 9.88 5.37
C ARG A 155 -8.11 10.41 6.00
N GLN A 156 -7.21 10.96 5.18
CA GLN A 156 -5.85 11.41 5.55
C GLN A 156 -4.99 10.28 6.13
N GLN A 157 -5.17 9.06 5.64
CA GLN A 157 -4.58 7.85 6.22
C GLN A 157 -3.71 7.09 5.24
N ILE A 158 -2.71 6.42 5.80
CA ILE A 158 -1.86 5.45 5.12
C ILE A 158 -2.59 4.11 5.00
N LEU A 159 -2.48 3.48 3.85
CA LEU A 159 -3.03 2.15 3.55
C LEU A 159 -2.00 1.33 2.77
N HIS A 160 -2.04 0.01 2.92
CA HIS A 160 -1.30 -0.95 2.08
C HIS A 160 0.21 -0.69 1.99
N THR A 161 0.84 -0.45 3.12
CA THR A 161 2.29 -0.28 3.16
C THR A 161 3.02 -1.54 2.69
N PHE A 162 4.01 -1.37 1.83
CA PHE A 162 4.84 -2.44 1.29
C PHE A 162 6.31 -2.06 1.32
N VAL A 163 7.13 -2.90 1.93
CA VAL A 163 8.59 -2.78 1.98
C VAL A 163 9.19 -3.78 1.01
N PRO A 164 9.86 -3.30 -0.06
CA PRO A 164 10.49 -4.19 -1.04
C PRO A 164 11.60 -5.05 -0.42
N ASP A 165 11.56 -6.34 -0.70
CA ASP A 165 12.64 -7.27 -0.37
C ASP A 165 13.55 -7.44 -1.60
N GLN A 166 14.87 -7.31 -1.39
CA GLN A 166 15.86 -7.52 -2.45
C GLN A 166 15.95 -8.98 -2.90
N SER A 167 15.58 -9.91 -2.05
CA SER A 167 15.56 -11.35 -2.37
C SER A 167 14.44 -11.73 -3.34
N ASP A 168 13.37 -10.90 -3.42
CA ASP A 168 12.28 -11.08 -4.38
C ASP A 168 11.96 -9.79 -5.16
N PRO A 169 12.71 -9.50 -6.22
CA PRO A 169 12.46 -8.34 -7.08
C PRO A 169 11.10 -8.36 -7.79
N ASN A 170 10.46 -9.55 -7.86
CA ASN A 170 9.16 -9.68 -8.51
C ASN A 170 8.01 -9.22 -7.58
N ALA A 171 8.21 -9.29 -6.27
CA ALA A 171 7.21 -8.85 -5.28
C ALA A 171 6.76 -7.40 -5.51
N ILE A 172 7.67 -6.50 -5.90
CA ILE A 172 7.33 -5.10 -6.22
C ILE A 172 6.34 -5.03 -7.39
N ASN A 173 6.57 -5.81 -8.45
CA ASN A 173 5.70 -5.79 -9.63
C ASN A 173 4.30 -6.30 -9.28
N VAL A 174 4.21 -7.35 -8.47
CA VAL A 174 2.93 -7.92 -7.98
C VAL A 174 2.18 -6.88 -7.15
N TYR A 175 2.87 -6.25 -6.19
CA TYR A 175 2.29 -5.19 -5.36
C TYR A 175 1.79 -4.02 -6.21
N LEU A 176 2.62 -3.47 -7.09
CA LEU A 176 2.24 -2.35 -7.95
C LEU A 176 1.04 -2.71 -8.83
N SER A 177 1.05 -3.87 -9.49
CA SER A 177 -0.08 -4.32 -10.32
C SER A 177 -1.38 -4.42 -9.52
N ALA A 178 -1.31 -4.93 -8.29
CA ALA A 178 -2.48 -5.05 -7.40
C ALA A 178 -3.04 -3.68 -6.99
N ILE A 179 -2.16 -2.74 -6.60
CA ILE A 179 -2.56 -1.39 -6.18
C ILE A 179 -3.13 -0.60 -7.36
N LEU A 180 -2.44 -0.61 -8.50
CA LEU A 180 -2.87 0.09 -9.71
C LEU A 180 -4.25 -0.41 -10.18
N GLY A 181 -4.43 -1.74 -10.20
CA GLY A 181 -5.72 -2.34 -10.56
C GLY A 181 -6.84 -2.03 -9.57
N ARG A 182 -6.53 -1.94 -8.27
CA ARG A 182 -7.53 -1.68 -7.22
C ARG A 182 -8.02 -0.23 -7.21
N TYR A 183 -7.12 0.72 -7.41
CA TYR A 183 -7.43 2.15 -7.26
C TYR A 183 -7.58 2.88 -8.60
N GLY A 184 -7.39 2.19 -9.72
CA GLY A 184 -7.47 2.80 -11.05
C GLY A 184 -6.34 3.79 -11.32
N ILE A 185 -5.19 3.57 -10.68
CA ILE A 185 -4.00 4.41 -10.81
C ILE A 185 -3.30 4.09 -12.14
#